data_0fb89fccefb6da9a8b0d140d5bc4be41
#
_entry.id   0fb89fccefb6da9a8b0d140d5bc4be41
#
_cell.length_a   1.000
_cell.length_b   1.000
_cell.length_c   1.000
_cell.angle_alpha   90.00
_cell.angle_beta   90.00
_cell.angle_gamma   90.00
#
_symmetry.space_group_name_H-M   'P 1'
#
loop_
_entity.id
_entity.type
_entity.pdbx_description
1 polymer ?
#
loop_
_entity_poly.entity_id
_entity_poly.type
_entity_poly.pdbx_seq_one_letter_code
_entity_poly.pdbx_strand_id
1 'polypeptide(L)'
;AEFTENSAEKRPTVQVGDPFTGKLLLEACLELMNTDAVLSIQDMGAAGLTSSSVEMASKGSLGMNLNLDLVPIREDKMSSYEIMLSESQERMLMILKPGSEEKAKLIFDKWDLDFAIIGEVTNTGRLILTKDGFEACNLPLKPLVEDAPEYNKPYEIKTNKKVLKPSDLKTNLTIMDILIKIFKNPNIASKKWIWEQYDSSVMGDTIFANGDSDASIVKIHGTEKKETYGKGLAITTDCTPRYVKSNPIIGGMQAVCEAARNIASSGAKPLAITNNLNFGNPDKKNVMGEIVGSLKGISEAASFLSTPIVSGNVSLYNETNGKSILPTPVIGMVGAIDEVENSLGISAETDNVLIALGQSENFKAGWVGCSIYQEIINKKYDGAPPPINLEDEKKVIEIILKLNEQNLLTAAHDISDGGLLTTVCEMLFKYNLGLDINLPSNLINCDSYDPLLQSWCFGEDQARIIIATKDIKKVQLILKENNIDFFVLGETNSSSNLNLKDITTISINEINDINEKTIPSMMGDE
;
A
#
# COMPACT_ATOMS: atom_id res chain seq x y z
N ALA A 1 13.64 2.40 -17.09
CA ALA A 1 15.04 2.10 -17.43
C ALA A 1 15.23 0.59 -17.41
N GLU A 2 15.96 0.04 -18.39
CA GLU A 2 16.37 -1.37 -18.35
C GLU A 2 17.47 -1.54 -17.30
N PHE A 3 17.28 -2.45 -16.37
CA PHE A 3 18.33 -2.86 -15.45
C PHE A 3 19.27 -3.84 -16.16
N THR A 4 20.54 -3.48 -16.26
CA THR A 4 21.62 -4.30 -16.83
C THR A 4 22.69 -4.52 -15.77
N GLU A 5 23.61 -5.50 -16.00
CA GLU A 5 24.74 -5.74 -15.07
C GLU A 5 25.64 -4.50 -14.85
N ASN A 6 25.59 -3.52 -15.74
CA ASN A 6 26.34 -2.25 -15.64
C ASN A 6 25.50 -1.08 -15.08
N SER A 7 24.45 -1.35 -14.34
CA SER A 7 23.58 -0.29 -13.76
C SER A 7 24.34 0.64 -12.80
N ALA A 8 25.48 0.21 -12.25
CA ALA A 8 26.35 1.02 -11.39
C ALA A 8 26.98 2.23 -12.12
N GLU A 9 27.20 2.14 -13.42
CA GLU A 9 27.74 3.26 -14.23
C GLU A 9 26.68 4.34 -14.54
N LYS A 10 25.40 4.04 -14.30
CA LYS A 10 24.27 4.97 -14.48
C LYS A 10 23.85 5.66 -13.18
N ARG A 11 24.66 5.58 -12.13
CA ARG A 11 24.43 6.25 -10.83
C ARG A 11 24.18 7.76 -10.91
N PRO A 12 24.69 8.52 -11.89
CA PRO A 12 24.34 9.95 -12.00
C PRO A 12 22.84 10.24 -12.22
N THR A 13 22.06 9.24 -12.65
CA THR A 13 20.61 9.36 -12.84
C THR A 13 19.81 8.96 -11.61
N VAL A 14 20.46 8.46 -10.55
CA VAL A 14 19.79 8.12 -9.29
C VAL A 14 19.67 9.36 -8.43
N GLN A 15 18.43 9.72 -8.10
CA GLN A 15 18.15 10.80 -7.18
C GLN A 15 18.57 10.40 -5.77
N VAL A 16 19.39 11.22 -5.12
CA VAL A 16 19.77 11.04 -3.71
C VAL A 16 18.86 11.93 -2.86
N GLY A 17 17.97 11.31 -2.09
CA GLY A 17 17.12 12.02 -1.15
C GLY A 17 17.91 12.51 0.07
N ASP A 18 17.60 13.69 0.54
CA ASP A 18 18.06 14.25 1.80
C ASP A 18 16.85 14.59 2.68
N PRO A 19 16.43 13.69 3.58
CA PRO A 19 15.22 13.90 4.38
C PRO A 19 15.33 15.09 5.32
N PHE A 20 16.55 15.51 5.72
CA PHE A 20 16.74 16.70 6.53
C PHE A 20 16.47 17.96 5.71
N THR A 21 17.08 18.10 4.54
CA THR A 21 16.81 19.21 3.62
C THR A 21 15.35 19.23 3.19
N GLY A 22 14.75 18.07 2.91
CA GLY A 22 13.32 17.93 2.62
C GLY A 22 12.42 18.48 3.72
N LYS A 23 12.76 18.22 4.99
CA LYS A 23 12.04 18.78 6.15
C LYS A 23 12.17 20.30 6.22
N LEU A 24 13.39 20.83 6.08
CA LEU A 24 13.63 22.28 6.09
C LEU A 24 12.87 22.99 4.95
N LEU A 25 12.87 22.41 3.75
CA LEU A 25 12.13 22.94 2.59
C LEU A 25 10.62 22.97 2.85
N LEU A 26 10.06 21.93 3.43
CA LEU A 26 8.65 21.87 3.80
C LEU A 26 8.28 22.99 4.77
N GLU A 27 9.05 23.19 5.85
CA GLU A 27 8.80 24.24 6.83
C GLU A 27 8.95 25.66 6.23
N ALA A 28 9.97 25.88 5.42
CA ALA A 28 10.17 27.18 4.74
C ALA A 28 9.01 27.48 3.78
N CYS A 29 8.57 26.49 2.99
CA CYS A 29 7.43 26.64 2.09
C CYS A 29 6.15 26.97 2.87
N LEU A 30 5.86 26.26 3.96
CA LEU A 30 4.67 26.53 4.80
C LEU A 30 4.73 27.92 5.44
N GLU A 31 5.90 28.35 5.93
CA GLU A 31 6.08 29.68 6.50
C GLU A 31 5.83 30.76 5.43
N LEU A 32 6.38 30.58 4.22
CA LEU A 32 6.17 31.52 3.13
C LEU A 32 4.72 31.54 2.63
N MET A 33 4.05 30.38 2.54
CA MET A 33 2.65 30.26 2.13
C MET A 33 1.67 30.89 3.14
N ASN A 34 2.04 30.99 4.41
CA ASN A 34 1.26 31.73 5.42
C ASN A 34 1.34 33.25 5.22
N THR A 35 2.13 33.72 4.25
CA THR A 35 2.17 35.12 3.83
C THR A 35 1.35 35.29 2.55
N ASP A 36 1.22 36.55 2.10
CA ASP A 36 0.57 36.85 0.82
C ASP A 36 1.55 36.89 -0.38
N ALA A 37 2.79 36.41 -0.20
CA ALA A 37 3.88 36.55 -1.18
C ALA A 37 3.77 35.57 -2.36
N VAL A 38 3.22 34.38 -2.16
CA VAL A 38 3.19 33.29 -3.17
C VAL A 38 1.93 33.38 -4.02
N LEU A 39 2.10 33.37 -5.35
CA LEU A 39 1.02 33.25 -6.34
C LEU A 39 0.84 31.80 -6.80
N SER A 40 1.93 31.07 -6.99
CA SER A 40 1.93 29.67 -7.39
C SER A 40 3.20 28.98 -6.90
N ILE A 41 3.12 27.69 -6.62
CA ILE A 41 4.23 26.85 -6.18
C ILE A 41 4.07 25.45 -6.78
N GLN A 42 5.17 24.87 -7.24
CA GLN A 42 5.21 23.53 -7.79
C GLN A 42 6.56 22.88 -7.51
N ASP A 43 6.56 21.58 -7.22
CA ASP A 43 7.79 20.81 -7.11
C ASP A 43 8.47 20.64 -8.48
N MET A 44 9.78 20.43 -8.47
CA MET A 44 10.55 20.12 -9.66
C MET A 44 10.77 18.60 -9.76
N GLY A 45 9.69 17.85 -10.05
CA GLY A 45 9.71 16.42 -10.23
C GLY A 45 10.27 15.97 -11.58
N ALA A 46 9.56 15.10 -12.29
CA ALA A 46 9.96 14.59 -13.60
C ALA A 46 10.19 15.73 -14.61
N ALA A 47 11.30 15.65 -15.36
CA ALA A 47 11.81 16.68 -16.26
C ALA A 47 12.16 18.02 -15.56
N GLY A 48 12.28 18.04 -14.24
CA GLY A 48 12.87 19.12 -13.45
C GLY A 48 12.25 20.49 -13.69
N LEU A 49 13.11 21.48 -13.99
CA LEU A 49 12.68 22.86 -14.23
C LEU A 49 11.84 23.00 -15.52
N THR A 50 11.98 22.09 -16.48
CA THR A 50 11.21 22.11 -17.73
C THR A 50 9.72 21.92 -17.46
N SER A 51 9.33 20.85 -16.79
CA SER A 51 7.90 20.57 -16.51
C SER A 51 7.30 21.62 -15.59
N SER A 52 7.96 21.94 -14.47
CA SER A 52 7.43 22.90 -13.51
C SER A 52 7.22 24.29 -14.11
N SER A 53 8.19 24.82 -14.88
CA SER A 53 8.06 26.16 -15.50
C SER A 53 6.98 26.21 -16.58
N VAL A 54 6.92 25.18 -17.44
CA VAL A 54 5.95 25.09 -18.55
C VAL A 54 4.52 24.92 -18.02
N GLU A 55 4.31 24.05 -17.05
CA GLU A 55 2.99 23.81 -16.47
C GLU A 55 2.45 25.02 -15.72
N MET A 56 3.28 25.67 -14.90
CA MET A 56 2.87 26.87 -14.16
C MET A 56 2.53 28.03 -15.10
N ALA A 57 3.32 28.26 -16.14
CA ALA A 57 3.05 29.28 -17.11
C ALA A 57 1.79 28.99 -17.95
N SER A 58 1.62 27.75 -18.41
CA SER A 58 0.44 27.32 -19.18
C SER A 58 -0.86 27.45 -18.40
N LYS A 59 -0.90 27.03 -17.13
CA LYS A 59 -2.07 27.19 -16.26
C LYS A 59 -2.51 28.66 -16.12
N GLY A 60 -1.56 29.59 -16.18
CA GLY A 60 -1.83 31.03 -16.19
C GLY A 60 -2.13 31.62 -17.55
N SER A 61 -2.04 30.85 -18.65
CA SER A 61 -2.03 31.36 -20.04
C SER A 61 -0.98 32.43 -20.28
N LEU A 62 0.20 32.28 -19.67
CA LEU A 62 1.32 33.22 -19.62
C LEU A 62 2.54 32.63 -20.34
N GLY A 63 3.65 33.33 -20.30
CA GLY A 63 4.96 32.87 -20.70
C GLY A 63 5.96 32.94 -19.55
N MET A 64 7.19 32.54 -19.79
CA MET A 64 8.24 32.56 -18.79
C MET A 64 9.61 32.86 -19.42
N ASN A 65 10.34 33.78 -18.84
CA ASN A 65 11.75 34.06 -19.19
C ASN A 65 12.61 33.56 -18.02
N LEU A 66 13.55 32.65 -18.29
CA LEU A 66 14.48 32.14 -17.30
C LEU A 66 15.92 32.41 -17.72
N ASN A 67 16.72 32.86 -16.76
CA ASN A 67 18.17 32.94 -16.90
C ASN A 67 18.81 31.77 -16.19
N LEU A 68 19.35 30.81 -16.95
CA LEU A 68 19.91 29.56 -16.44
C LEU A 68 21.23 29.77 -15.69
N ASP A 69 21.91 30.93 -15.90
CA ASP A 69 23.11 31.28 -15.14
C ASP A 69 22.81 31.56 -13.66
N LEU A 70 21.55 31.84 -13.33
CA LEU A 70 21.09 32.12 -11.97
C LEU A 70 20.55 30.88 -11.26
N VAL A 71 20.41 29.75 -11.95
CA VAL A 71 19.94 28.48 -11.34
C VAL A 71 21.06 27.87 -10.51
N PRO A 72 20.84 27.59 -9.22
CA PRO A 72 21.81 26.85 -8.41
C PRO A 72 22.06 25.46 -9.01
N ILE A 73 23.31 25.11 -9.23
CA ILE A 73 23.74 23.83 -9.82
C ILE A 73 24.71 23.14 -8.87
N ARG A 74 24.68 21.79 -8.84
CA ARG A 74 25.59 20.98 -8.00
C ARG A 74 26.89 20.64 -8.74
N GLU A 75 26.88 20.62 -10.07
CA GLU A 75 28.04 20.24 -10.91
C GLU A 75 28.43 21.40 -11.83
N ASP A 76 29.72 21.65 -11.94
CA ASP A 76 30.25 22.67 -12.85
C ASP A 76 29.99 22.29 -14.32
N LYS A 77 29.81 23.32 -15.16
CA LYS A 77 29.69 23.19 -16.62
C LYS A 77 28.46 22.46 -17.15
N MET A 78 27.37 22.44 -16.40
CA MET A 78 26.12 21.91 -16.91
C MET A 78 25.64 22.73 -18.13
N SER A 79 25.23 22.02 -19.19
CA SER A 79 24.58 22.60 -20.36
C SER A 79 23.17 23.09 -20.02
N SER A 80 22.60 23.96 -20.86
CA SER A 80 21.20 24.40 -20.71
C SER A 80 20.22 23.25 -20.64
N TYR A 81 20.46 22.20 -21.42
CA TYR A 81 19.65 20.99 -21.45
C TYR A 81 19.70 20.22 -20.13
N GLU A 82 20.91 20.04 -19.58
CA GLU A 82 21.09 19.35 -18.29
C GLU A 82 20.48 20.13 -17.12
N ILE A 83 20.61 21.47 -17.10
CA ILE A 83 19.99 22.30 -16.06
C ILE A 83 18.46 22.17 -16.10
N MET A 84 17.86 22.23 -17.30
CA MET A 84 16.40 22.19 -17.47
C MET A 84 15.81 20.82 -17.13
N LEU A 85 16.53 19.71 -17.42
CA LEU A 85 16.06 18.34 -17.19
C LEU A 85 16.57 17.71 -15.89
N SER A 86 17.39 18.42 -15.11
CA SER A 86 17.87 17.92 -13.82
C SER A 86 16.71 17.64 -12.87
N GLU A 87 16.69 16.44 -12.30
CA GLU A 87 15.67 15.95 -11.35
C GLU A 87 16.23 15.83 -9.92
N SER A 88 17.12 16.74 -9.50
CA SER A 88 17.61 16.75 -8.12
C SER A 88 16.45 16.91 -7.15
N GLN A 89 16.49 16.15 -6.02
CA GLN A 89 15.47 16.20 -4.98
C GLN A 89 15.45 17.56 -4.25
N GLU A 90 14.40 17.79 -3.45
CA GLU A 90 14.23 18.95 -2.55
C GLU A 90 14.32 20.29 -3.27
N ARG A 91 13.61 20.42 -4.40
CA ARG A 91 13.50 21.71 -5.13
C ARG A 91 12.06 22.09 -5.40
N MET A 92 11.76 23.37 -5.21
CA MET A 92 10.47 23.98 -5.53
C MET A 92 10.65 25.16 -6.47
N LEU A 93 9.76 25.28 -7.46
CA LEU A 93 9.62 26.49 -8.27
C LEU A 93 8.45 27.32 -7.75
N MET A 94 8.67 28.61 -7.54
CA MET A 94 7.64 29.51 -7.01
C MET A 94 7.48 30.74 -7.92
N ILE A 95 6.24 31.21 -8.04
CA ILE A 95 5.92 32.50 -8.61
C ILE A 95 5.52 33.41 -7.44
N LEU A 96 6.29 34.47 -7.23
CA LEU A 96 6.07 35.43 -6.17
C LEU A 96 5.35 36.66 -6.70
N LYS A 97 4.64 37.36 -5.82
CA LYS A 97 4.16 38.71 -6.10
C LYS A 97 5.35 39.64 -6.24
N PRO A 98 5.35 40.56 -7.22
CA PRO A 98 6.40 41.57 -7.37
C PRO A 98 6.66 42.34 -6.06
N GLY A 99 7.92 42.42 -5.66
CA GLY A 99 8.34 43.09 -4.42
C GLY A 99 8.32 42.20 -3.17
N SER A 100 8.03 40.88 -3.34
CA SER A 100 8.04 39.89 -2.22
C SER A 100 9.34 39.09 -2.16
N GLU A 101 10.30 39.35 -3.04
CA GLU A 101 11.52 38.55 -3.22
C GLU A 101 12.39 38.56 -1.97
N GLU A 102 12.61 39.74 -1.36
CA GLU A 102 13.39 39.89 -0.14
C GLU A 102 12.73 39.18 1.05
N LYS A 103 11.41 39.21 1.13
CA LYS A 103 10.67 38.49 2.19
C LYS A 103 10.83 36.99 2.04
N ALA A 104 10.72 36.45 0.83
CA ALA A 104 10.96 35.05 0.56
C ALA A 104 12.39 34.65 0.90
N LYS A 105 13.38 35.43 0.45
CA LYS A 105 14.79 35.20 0.75
C LYS A 105 15.08 35.12 2.25
N LEU A 106 14.55 36.03 3.05
CA LEU A 106 14.72 36.02 4.50
C LEU A 106 14.19 34.74 5.16
N ILE A 107 13.09 34.19 4.64
CA ILE A 107 12.53 32.93 5.15
C ILE A 107 13.45 31.76 4.78
N PHE A 108 13.88 31.65 3.52
CA PHE A 108 14.76 30.56 3.09
C PHE A 108 16.14 30.64 3.77
N ASP A 109 16.72 31.83 3.91
CA ASP A 109 17.97 32.06 4.66
C ASP A 109 17.83 31.62 6.14
N LYS A 110 16.68 31.87 6.77
CA LYS A 110 16.39 31.40 8.15
C LYS A 110 16.44 29.88 8.27
N TRP A 111 16.00 29.18 7.24
CA TRP A 111 15.98 27.71 7.19
C TRP A 111 17.26 27.10 6.59
N ASP A 112 18.29 27.91 6.34
CA ASP A 112 19.56 27.49 5.72
C ASP A 112 19.38 26.80 4.36
N LEU A 113 18.51 27.37 3.52
CA LEU A 113 18.16 26.84 2.20
C LEU A 113 18.58 27.82 1.09
N ASP A 114 19.07 27.27 -0.01
CA ASP A 114 19.36 28.05 -1.23
C ASP A 114 18.09 28.70 -1.78
N PHE A 115 18.20 29.96 -2.15
CA PHE A 115 17.15 30.74 -2.81
C PHE A 115 17.73 31.55 -3.97
N ALA A 116 17.12 31.44 -5.15
CA ALA A 116 17.54 32.18 -6.33
C ALA A 116 16.36 32.70 -7.12
N ILE A 117 16.45 33.95 -7.57
CA ILE A 117 15.50 34.54 -8.53
C ILE A 117 16.04 34.24 -9.93
N ILE A 118 15.40 33.28 -10.61
CA ILE A 118 15.89 32.74 -11.87
C ILE A 118 15.20 33.33 -13.12
N GLY A 119 14.18 34.15 -12.93
CA GLY A 119 13.48 34.73 -14.06
C GLY A 119 12.16 35.42 -13.70
N GLU A 120 11.33 35.62 -14.69
CA GLU A 120 10.06 36.33 -14.58
C GLU A 120 8.96 35.68 -15.44
N VAL A 121 7.72 35.85 -15.02
CA VAL A 121 6.53 35.47 -15.79
C VAL A 121 6.19 36.59 -16.77
N THR A 122 5.85 36.23 -18.02
CA THR A 122 5.56 37.17 -19.09
C THR A 122 4.19 36.92 -19.72
N ASN A 123 3.72 37.81 -20.57
CA ASN A 123 2.49 37.62 -21.35
C ASN A 123 2.74 37.11 -22.79
N THR A 124 3.93 36.56 -23.05
CA THR A 124 4.35 36.18 -24.42
C THR A 124 3.78 34.84 -24.87
N GLY A 125 3.30 33.96 -23.95
CA GLY A 125 2.93 32.57 -24.24
C GLY A 125 4.12 31.70 -24.65
N ARG A 126 5.34 32.10 -24.29
CA ARG A 126 6.58 31.43 -24.71
C ARG A 126 7.45 31.11 -23.51
N LEU A 127 8.20 30.02 -23.62
CA LEU A 127 9.35 29.72 -22.76
C LEU A 127 10.60 30.26 -23.44
N ILE A 128 11.24 31.23 -22.80
CA ILE A 128 12.49 31.81 -23.25
C ILE A 128 13.56 31.50 -22.21
N LEU A 129 14.66 30.88 -22.65
CA LEU A 129 15.79 30.55 -21.80
C LEU A 129 17.04 31.25 -22.29
N THR A 130 17.78 31.86 -21.38
CA THR A 130 19.08 32.44 -21.65
C THR A 130 20.16 31.74 -20.84
N LYS A 131 21.36 31.60 -21.45
CA LYS A 131 22.56 31.09 -20.79
C LYS A 131 23.81 31.72 -21.42
N ASP A 132 24.77 32.11 -20.60
CA ASP A 132 26.01 32.80 -21.05
C ASP A 132 25.74 34.01 -21.94
N GLY A 133 24.62 34.72 -21.71
CA GLY A 133 24.18 35.85 -22.49
C GLY A 133 23.53 35.53 -23.84
N PHE A 134 23.34 34.26 -24.18
CA PHE A 134 22.72 33.84 -25.45
C PHE A 134 21.33 33.24 -25.19
N GLU A 135 20.43 33.39 -26.18
CA GLU A 135 19.14 32.69 -26.17
C GLU A 135 19.36 31.19 -26.43
N ALA A 136 19.15 30.37 -25.40
CA ALA A 136 19.29 28.91 -25.47
C ALA A 136 18.00 28.24 -25.95
N CYS A 137 16.83 28.87 -25.72
CA CYS A 137 15.53 28.37 -26.12
C CYS A 137 14.53 29.51 -26.29
N ASN A 138 13.62 29.36 -27.27
CA ASN A 138 12.50 30.27 -27.46
C ASN A 138 11.33 29.50 -28.10
N LEU A 139 10.54 28.79 -27.26
CA LEU A 139 9.48 27.90 -27.70
C LEU A 139 8.10 28.42 -27.28
N PRO A 140 7.07 28.31 -28.14
CA PRO A 140 5.70 28.52 -27.71
C PRO A 140 5.30 27.46 -26.70
N LEU A 141 4.56 27.81 -25.65
CA LEU A 141 4.14 26.85 -24.60
C LEU A 141 3.06 25.92 -25.07
N LYS A 142 2.11 26.37 -25.89
CA LYS A 142 0.98 25.59 -26.35
C LYS A 142 1.37 24.20 -26.94
N PRO A 143 2.33 24.09 -27.87
CA PRO A 143 2.76 22.80 -28.38
C PRO A 143 3.40 21.87 -27.34
N LEU A 144 3.93 22.42 -26.26
CA LEU A 144 4.56 21.65 -25.20
C LEU A 144 3.55 21.02 -24.20
N VAL A 145 2.36 21.60 -24.11
CA VAL A 145 1.33 21.18 -23.13
C VAL A 145 0.05 20.73 -23.80
N GLU A 146 -0.58 21.61 -24.61
CA GLU A 146 -1.92 21.37 -25.14
C GLU A 146 -1.93 20.51 -26.41
N ASP A 147 -0.92 20.66 -27.28
CA ASP A 147 -0.83 19.96 -28.57
C ASP A 147 -0.04 18.63 -28.45
N ALA A 148 0.28 18.19 -27.23
CA ALA A 148 0.93 16.90 -27.02
C ALA A 148 0.00 15.75 -27.51
N PRO A 149 0.52 14.74 -28.25
CA PRO A 149 -0.31 13.71 -28.83
C PRO A 149 -0.95 12.83 -27.74
N GLU A 150 -2.26 12.73 -27.79
CA GLU A 150 -3.01 11.77 -26.98
C GLU A 150 -3.08 10.42 -27.70
N TYR A 151 -2.50 9.39 -27.11
CA TYR A 151 -2.46 8.04 -27.70
C TYR A 151 -3.66 7.22 -27.25
N ASN A 152 -4.47 6.76 -28.20
CA ASN A 152 -5.49 5.74 -27.96
C ASN A 152 -4.91 4.35 -28.28
N LYS A 153 -4.21 3.76 -27.29
CA LYS A 153 -3.54 2.46 -27.46
C LYS A 153 -4.57 1.31 -27.45
N PRO A 154 -4.47 0.37 -28.40
CA PRO A 154 -5.33 -0.81 -28.41
C PRO A 154 -5.04 -1.70 -27.19
N TYR A 155 -6.10 -2.28 -26.61
CA TYR A 155 -5.96 -3.16 -25.45
C TYR A 155 -6.84 -4.40 -25.53
N GLU A 156 -6.46 -5.42 -24.78
CA GLU A 156 -7.21 -6.66 -24.59
C GLU A 156 -7.19 -7.04 -23.12
N ILE A 157 -8.32 -6.96 -22.43
CA ILE A 157 -8.46 -7.40 -21.04
C ILE A 157 -8.59 -8.92 -21.03
N LYS A 158 -7.56 -9.61 -20.54
CA LYS A 158 -7.57 -11.06 -20.36
C LYS A 158 -7.99 -11.39 -18.93
N THR A 159 -8.97 -12.30 -18.80
CA THR A 159 -9.47 -12.77 -17.52
C THR A 159 -9.43 -14.28 -17.47
N ASN A 160 -8.80 -14.84 -16.45
CA ASN A 160 -8.87 -16.27 -16.17
C ASN A 160 -10.16 -16.57 -15.40
N LYS A 161 -10.98 -17.46 -15.94
CA LYS A 161 -12.28 -17.87 -15.36
C LYS A 161 -12.25 -19.31 -14.81
N LYS A 162 -11.09 -19.96 -14.82
CA LYS A 162 -10.95 -21.35 -14.35
C LYS A 162 -11.01 -21.38 -12.83
N VAL A 163 -12.12 -21.86 -12.29
CA VAL A 163 -12.25 -22.13 -10.85
C VAL A 163 -11.54 -23.44 -10.52
N LEU A 164 -10.57 -23.38 -9.63
CA LEU A 164 -9.91 -24.55 -9.08
C LEU A 164 -10.68 -25.07 -7.87
N LYS A 165 -10.83 -26.40 -7.79
CA LYS A 165 -11.42 -27.07 -6.62
C LYS A 165 -10.30 -27.54 -5.69
N PRO A 166 -10.56 -27.69 -4.39
CA PRO A 166 -9.57 -28.28 -3.47
C PRO A 166 -8.97 -29.59 -3.99
N SER A 167 -9.80 -30.46 -4.57
CA SER A 167 -9.37 -31.75 -5.15
C SER A 167 -8.36 -31.64 -6.30
N ASP A 168 -8.20 -30.46 -6.91
CA ASP A 168 -7.19 -30.22 -7.96
C ASP A 168 -5.78 -30.00 -7.37
N LEU A 169 -5.67 -29.79 -6.05
CA LEU A 169 -4.43 -29.51 -5.30
C LEU A 169 -4.01 -30.68 -4.41
N LYS A 170 -4.08 -31.91 -4.93
CA LYS A 170 -3.60 -33.10 -4.20
C LYS A 170 -2.09 -33.03 -3.95
N THR A 171 -1.69 -33.30 -2.72
CA THR A 171 -0.31 -33.29 -2.28
C THR A 171 -0.06 -34.35 -1.21
N ASN A 172 1.21 -34.71 -1.03
CA ASN A 172 1.67 -35.54 0.09
C ASN A 172 2.18 -34.71 1.29
N LEU A 173 1.97 -33.39 1.25
CA LEU A 173 2.34 -32.50 2.34
C LEU A 173 1.24 -32.48 3.40
N THR A 174 1.64 -32.51 4.65
CA THR A 174 0.73 -32.28 5.78
C THR A 174 0.38 -30.81 5.93
N ILE A 175 -0.64 -30.48 6.74
CA ILE A 175 -0.96 -29.09 7.11
C ILE A 175 0.28 -28.39 7.69
N MET A 176 1.03 -29.08 8.57
CA MET A 176 2.27 -28.53 9.16
C MET A 176 3.34 -28.24 8.10
N ASP A 177 3.57 -29.18 7.15
CA ASP A 177 4.53 -28.95 6.06
C ASP A 177 4.17 -27.74 5.21
N ILE A 178 2.88 -27.57 4.92
CA ILE A 178 2.38 -26.43 4.12
C ILE A 178 2.56 -25.12 4.90
N LEU A 179 2.19 -25.08 6.17
CA LEU A 179 2.32 -23.90 7.02
C LEU A 179 3.79 -23.44 7.14
N ILE A 180 4.73 -24.37 7.37
CA ILE A 180 6.16 -24.08 7.37
C ILE A 180 6.60 -23.48 6.03
N LYS A 181 6.11 -24.02 4.91
CA LYS A 181 6.45 -23.47 3.57
C LYS A 181 5.83 -22.11 3.33
N ILE A 182 4.65 -21.83 3.86
CA ILE A 182 4.00 -20.51 3.81
C ILE A 182 4.87 -19.50 4.56
N PHE A 183 5.23 -19.72 5.81
CA PHE A 183 6.07 -18.79 6.58
C PHE A 183 7.52 -18.70 6.09
N LYS A 184 8.00 -19.67 5.30
CA LYS A 184 9.27 -19.58 4.54
C LYS A 184 9.12 -18.88 3.18
N ASN A 185 7.91 -18.50 2.79
CA ASN A 185 7.72 -17.73 1.56
C ASN A 185 8.03 -16.25 1.82
N PRO A 186 8.93 -15.62 1.03
CA PRO A 186 9.28 -14.21 1.23
C PRO A 186 8.09 -13.23 1.16
N ASN A 187 7.00 -13.62 0.51
CA ASN A 187 5.78 -12.81 0.47
C ASN A 187 5.05 -12.77 1.82
N ILE A 188 5.16 -13.83 2.63
CA ILE A 188 4.49 -13.97 3.93
C ILE A 188 5.43 -13.63 5.09
N ALA A 189 6.66 -14.15 5.07
CA ALA A 189 7.62 -14.02 6.16
C ALA A 189 7.75 -12.58 6.67
N SER A 190 8.01 -12.44 7.96
CA SER A 190 8.20 -11.14 8.64
C SER A 190 9.15 -10.23 7.88
N LYS A 191 8.73 -8.99 7.65
CA LYS A 191 9.55 -7.94 7.04
C LYS A 191 10.33 -7.12 8.07
N LYS A 192 10.34 -7.58 9.32
CA LYS A 192 10.97 -6.88 10.46
C LYS A 192 12.41 -6.50 10.16
N TRP A 193 13.22 -7.42 9.61
CA TRP A 193 14.60 -7.14 9.19
C TRP A 193 14.72 -5.92 8.25
N ILE A 194 13.71 -5.66 7.40
CA ILE A 194 13.71 -4.52 6.46
C ILE A 194 13.37 -3.23 7.21
N TRP A 195 12.24 -3.20 7.94
CA TRP A 195 11.74 -1.95 8.52
C TRP A 195 12.44 -1.56 9.82
N GLU A 196 13.10 -2.48 10.54
CA GLU A 196 13.96 -2.16 11.70
C GLU A 196 15.17 -1.29 11.36
N GLN A 197 15.56 -1.24 10.09
CA GLN A 197 16.66 -0.38 9.62
C GLN A 197 16.27 1.10 9.55
N TYR A 198 15.00 1.41 9.71
CA TYR A 198 14.44 2.76 9.63
C TYR A 198 13.80 3.13 10.97
N ASP A 199 13.76 4.45 11.25
CA ASP A 199 13.03 4.93 12.42
C ASP A 199 11.51 4.80 12.20
N SER A 200 10.87 3.94 12.98
CA SER A 200 9.42 3.74 12.98
C SER A 200 8.70 4.60 14.03
N SER A 201 9.44 5.37 14.84
CA SER A 201 8.91 6.15 15.96
C SER A 201 9.13 7.65 15.78
N VAL A 202 9.28 8.12 14.54
CA VAL A 202 9.54 9.52 14.21
C VAL A 202 8.61 10.45 14.98
N MET A 203 9.18 11.42 15.69
CA MET A 203 8.49 12.35 16.60
C MET A 203 7.75 11.68 17.77
N GLY A 204 7.86 10.37 17.96
CA GLY A 204 7.17 9.64 19.03
C GLY A 204 5.66 9.52 18.83
N ASP A 205 5.16 9.65 17.61
CA ASP A 205 3.72 9.68 17.30
C ASP A 205 3.15 8.35 16.83
N THR A 206 3.99 7.36 16.61
CA THR A 206 3.54 6.04 16.18
C THR A 206 2.88 5.30 17.34
N ILE A 207 1.61 4.95 17.18
CA ILE A 207 0.83 4.14 18.14
C ILE A 207 1.01 2.65 17.81
N PHE A 208 0.78 2.27 16.54
CA PHE A 208 1.10 0.95 16.02
C PHE A 208 2.06 1.06 14.86
N ALA A 209 3.18 0.36 14.98
CA ALA A 209 4.18 0.21 13.93
C ALA A 209 3.85 -0.98 13.01
N ASN A 210 4.67 -1.20 12.02
CA ASN A 210 4.57 -2.34 11.12
C ASN A 210 4.56 -3.67 11.89
N GLY A 211 3.61 -4.57 11.58
CA GLY A 211 3.47 -5.89 12.17
C GLY A 211 2.68 -5.97 13.49
N ASP A 212 2.35 -4.85 14.10
CA ASP A 212 1.50 -4.82 15.31
C ASP A 212 0.01 -4.66 14.99
N SER A 213 -0.34 -4.15 13.81
CA SER A 213 -1.70 -3.93 13.30
C SER A 213 -1.73 -4.03 11.78
N ASP A 214 -2.91 -4.20 11.18
CA ASP A 214 -3.10 -4.24 9.71
C ASP A 214 -2.85 -2.88 9.03
N ALA A 215 -2.80 -1.80 9.81
CA ALA A 215 -2.37 -0.49 9.38
C ALA A 215 -1.45 0.15 10.42
N SER A 216 -0.46 0.92 9.98
CA SER A 216 0.33 1.77 10.88
C SER A 216 -0.53 2.94 11.35
N ILE A 217 -0.50 3.23 12.66
CA ILE A 217 -1.28 4.31 13.25
C ILE A 217 -0.37 5.37 13.82
N VAL A 218 -0.58 6.62 13.38
CA VAL A 218 0.14 7.79 13.88
C VAL A 218 -0.84 8.80 14.47
N LYS A 219 -0.42 9.43 15.55
CA LYS A 219 -1.19 10.45 16.26
C LYS A 219 -1.18 11.78 15.51
N ILE A 220 -2.27 12.55 15.61
CA ILE A 220 -2.37 13.91 15.06
C ILE A 220 -2.24 14.92 16.21
N HIS A 221 -1.13 15.67 16.22
CA HIS A 221 -0.91 16.73 17.20
C HIS A 221 -1.97 17.82 17.17
N GLY A 222 -2.24 18.40 18.34
CA GLY A 222 -3.21 19.46 18.51
C GLY A 222 -4.67 19.00 18.51
N THR A 223 -4.90 17.69 18.52
CA THR A 223 -6.24 17.10 18.62
C THR A 223 -6.53 16.51 20.00
N GLU A 224 -5.55 16.53 20.89
CA GLU A 224 -5.62 16.00 22.24
C GLU A 224 -6.69 16.73 23.07
N LYS A 225 -7.40 15.96 23.88
CA LYS A 225 -8.34 16.46 24.87
C LYS A 225 -7.83 16.16 26.28
N LYS A 226 -8.45 16.75 27.30
CA LYS A 226 -8.02 16.57 28.70
C LYS A 226 -7.92 15.10 29.13
N GLU A 227 -8.71 14.21 28.54
CA GLU A 227 -8.84 12.80 28.93
C GLU A 227 -8.51 11.82 27.80
N THR A 228 -8.09 12.28 26.60
CA THR A 228 -7.76 11.43 25.45
C THR A 228 -6.49 11.90 24.75
N TYR A 229 -5.78 10.94 24.11
CA TYR A 229 -4.59 11.24 23.33
C TYR A 229 -4.89 11.86 21.96
N GLY A 230 -6.18 11.99 21.60
CA GLY A 230 -6.63 12.65 20.39
C GLY A 230 -6.80 11.74 19.19
N LYS A 231 -6.87 12.35 18.02
CA LYS A 231 -7.10 11.67 16.75
C LYS A 231 -5.84 11.01 16.20
N GLY A 232 -6.05 10.00 15.36
CA GLY A 232 -4.98 9.36 14.60
C GLY A 232 -5.31 9.16 13.13
N LEU A 233 -4.27 8.90 12.35
CA LEU A 233 -4.35 8.42 10.99
C LEU A 233 -3.89 6.97 10.94
N ALA A 234 -4.66 6.13 10.28
CA ALA A 234 -4.26 4.77 9.92
C ALA A 234 -3.82 4.75 8.45
N ILE A 235 -2.72 4.08 8.14
CA ILE A 235 -2.10 4.08 6.82
C ILE A 235 -1.72 2.64 6.46
N THR A 236 -2.19 2.15 5.31
CA THR A 236 -1.83 0.84 4.75
C THR A 236 -1.49 0.92 3.28
N THR A 237 -0.83 -0.13 2.77
CA THR A 237 -0.56 -0.31 1.34
C THR A 237 -0.83 -1.75 0.94
N ASP A 238 -1.62 -1.95 -0.14
CA ASP A 238 -2.05 -3.27 -0.57
C ASP A 238 -1.98 -3.46 -2.07
N CYS A 239 -1.59 -4.66 -2.48
CA CYS A 239 -1.71 -5.16 -3.84
C CYS A 239 -1.37 -6.65 -3.90
N THR A 240 -2.16 -7.42 -4.61
CA THR A 240 -1.86 -8.83 -4.93
C THR A 240 -1.62 -8.99 -6.43
N PRO A 241 -0.38 -8.82 -6.93
CA PRO A 241 -0.05 -8.80 -8.37
C PRO A 241 -0.47 -10.07 -9.11
N ARG A 242 -0.47 -11.24 -8.46
CA ARG A 242 -0.89 -12.52 -9.04
C ARG A 242 -2.40 -12.55 -9.36
N TYR A 243 -3.23 -11.88 -8.55
CA TYR A 243 -4.65 -11.71 -8.81
C TYR A 243 -4.88 -10.79 -10.00
N VAL A 244 -4.18 -9.65 -10.02
CA VAL A 244 -4.24 -8.68 -11.13
C VAL A 244 -3.81 -9.34 -12.44
N LYS A 245 -2.76 -10.17 -12.43
CA LYS A 245 -2.29 -10.91 -13.61
C LYS A 245 -3.33 -11.90 -14.13
N SER A 246 -4.06 -12.55 -13.24
CA SER A 246 -5.09 -13.52 -13.59
C SER A 246 -6.38 -12.83 -14.06
N ASN A 247 -6.80 -11.78 -13.37
CA ASN A 247 -7.98 -10.97 -13.73
C ASN A 247 -7.78 -9.53 -13.23
N PRO A 248 -7.39 -8.59 -14.11
CA PRO A 248 -7.02 -7.25 -13.69
C PRO A 248 -8.18 -6.45 -13.09
N ILE A 249 -9.43 -6.72 -13.49
CA ILE A 249 -10.61 -6.05 -12.90
C ILE A 249 -10.78 -6.49 -11.45
N ILE A 250 -10.84 -7.80 -11.22
CA ILE A 250 -11.01 -8.36 -9.86
C ILE A 250 -9.81 -8.02 -8.99
N GLY A 251 -8.57 -8.16 -9.49
CA GLY A 251 -7.36 -7.82 -8.73
C GLY A 251 -7.28 -6.33 -8.36
N GLY A 252 -7.76 -5.43 -9.23
CA GLY A 252 -7.88 -4.01 -8.91
C GLY A 252 -8.92 -3.72 -7.83
N MET A 253 -10.08 -4.40 -7.87
CA MET A 253 -11.09 -4.31 -6.80
C MET A 253 -10.54 -4.80 -5.47
N GLN A 254 -9.85 -5.95 -5.47
CA GLN A 254 -9.30 -6.56 -4.25
C GLN A 254 -8.29 -5.66 -3.56
N ALA A 255 -7.39 -5.01 -4.30
CA ALA A 255 -6.43 -4.09 -3.72
C ALA A 255 -7.10 -2.96 -2.92
N VAL A 256 -8.22 -2.41 -3.42
CA VAL A 256 -9.00 -1.38 -2.72
C VAL A 256 -9.72 -1.97 -1.50
N CYS A 257 -10.35 -3.13 -1.65
CA CYS A 257 -11.14 -3.75 -0.58
C CYS A 257 -10.23 -4.24 0.56
N GLU A 258 -9.08 -4.83 0.24
CA GLU A 258 -8.10 -5.27 1.22
C GLU A 258 -7.52 -4.10 2.01
N ALA A 259 -7.14 -3.02 1.34
CA ALA A 259 -6.73 -1.79 2.01
C ALA A 259 -7.82 -1.25 2.95
N ALA A 260 -9.09 -1.27 2.53
CA ALA A 260 -10.20 -0.81 3.37
C ALA A 260 -10.46 -1.74 4.57
N ARG A 261 -10.32 -3.08 4.41
CA ARG A 261 -10.40 -4.04 5.52
C ARG A 261 -9.27 -3.80 6.53
N ASN A 262 -8.03 -3.60 6.06
CA ASN A 262 -6.86 -3.34 6.91
C ASN A 262 -7.04 -2.07 7.74
N ILE A 263 -7.53 -0.99 7.13
CA ILE A 263 -7.88 0.23 7.87
C ILE A 263 -8.97 -0.06 8.93
N ALA A 264 -10.04 -0.79 8.57
CA ALA A 264 -11.12 -1.09 9.51
C ALA A 264 -10.68 -2.02 10.63
N SER A 265 -9.85 -3.05 10.33
CA SER A 265 -9.27 -3.97 11.33
C SER A 265 -8.38 -3.25 12.33
N SER A 266 -7.76 -2.13 11.95
CA SER A 266 -7.01 -1.28 12.87
C SER A 266 -7.89 -0.33 13.71
N GLY A 267 -9.22 -0.38 13.54
CA GLY A 267 -10.19 0.47 14.25
C GLY A 267 -10.45 1.82 13.60
N ALA A 268 -9.88 2.09 12.44
CA ALA A 268 -10.01 3.36 11.73
C ALA A 268 -11.05 3.29 10.61
N LYS A 269 -11.68 4.43 10.30
CA LYS A 269 -12.63 4.56 9.19
C LYS A 269 -11.86 4.88 7.90
N PRO A 270 -11.99 4.07 6.82
CA PRO A 270 -11.41 4.38 5.51
C PRO A 270 -11.87 5.74 4.98
N LEU A 271 -10.95 6.57 4.46
CA LEU A 271 -11.24 7.92 3.99
C LEU A 271 -10.90 8.16 2.52
N ALA A 272 -9.67 7.87 2.12
CA ALA A 272 -9.16 8.23 0.81
C ALA A 272 -8.03 7.31 0.36
N ILE A 273 -7.80 7.30 -0.96
CA ILE A 273 -6.82 6.46 -1.64
C ILE A 273 -5.76 7.33 -2.32
N THR A 274 -4.51 6.89 -2.26
CA THR A 274 -3.48 7.19 -3.25
C THR A 274 -3.14 5.90 -3.99
N ASN A 275 -2.92 5.94 -5.31
CA ASN A 275 -2.50 4.75 -6.03
C ASN A 275 -1.06 4.88 -6.55
N ASN A 276 -0.37 3.75 -6.71
CA ASN A 276 0.94 3.67 -7.35
C ASN A 276 0.92 2.54 -8.38
N LEU A 277 0.71 2.92 -9.64
CA LEU A 277 0.45 2.02 -10.75
C LEU A 277 1.76 1.62 -11.43
N ASN A 278 2.16 0.34 -11.32
CA ASN A 278 3.40 -0.17 -11.89
C ASN A 278 3.09 -1.28 -12.90
N PHE A 279 3.42 -1.04 -14.19
CA PHE A 279 3.15 -1.95 -15.29
C PHE A 279 4.32 -2.03 -16.27
N GLY A 280 4.31 -3.06 -17.12
CA GLY A 280 5.24 -3.21 -18.22
C GLY A 280 4.98 -2.22 -19.36
N ASN A 281 5.40 -2.59 -20.58
CA ASN A 281 5.27 -1.74 -21.75
C ASN A 281 3.80 -1.65 -22.24
N PRO A 282 3.16 -0.47 -22.21
CA PRO A 282 1.76 -0.27 -22.63
C PRO A 282 1.54 -0.38 -24.14
N ASP A 283 2.58 -0.47 -24.97
CA ASP A 283 2.46 -0.77 -26.40
C ASP A 283 2.03 -2.22 -26.65
N LYS A 284 2.22 -3.10 -25.66
CA LYS A 284 1.73 -4.48 -25.67
C LYS A 284 0.25 -4.49 -25.29
N LYS A 285 -0.64 -4.94 -26.20
CA LYS A 285 -2.11 -4.93 -26.00
C LYS A 285 -2.58 -5.58 -24.70
N ASN A 286 -1.91 -6.66 -24.27
CA ASN A 286 -2.23 -7.35 -23.03
C ASN A 286 -1.82 -6.53 -21.80
N VAL A 287 -0.66 -5.84 -21.81
CA VAL A 287 -0.24 -4.96 -20.72
C VAL A 287 -1.16 -3.75 -20.63
N MET A 288 -1.51 -3.14 -21.77
CA MET A 288 -2.52 -2.07 -21.77
C MET A 288 -3.88 -2.57 -21.26
N GLY A 289 -4.24 -3.83 -21.52
CA GLY A 289 -5.43 -4.48 -20.97
C GLY A 289 -5.36 -4.68 -19.45
N GLU A 290 -4.18 -4.99 -18.90
CA GLU A 290 -3.94 -5.07 -17.46
C GLU A 290 -4.14 -3.69 -16.80
N ILE A 291 -3.62 -2.62 -17.41
CA ILE A 291 -3.80 -1.23 -16.94
C ILE A 291 -5.29 -0.85 -16.92
N VAL A 292 -5.97 -0.98 -18.07
CA VAL A 292 -7.40 -0.59 -18.20
C VAL A 292 -8.29 -1.42 -17.29
N GLY A 293 -8.02 -2.73 -17.17
CA GLY A 293 -8.77 -3.61 -16.28
C GLY A 293 -8.60 -3.24 -14.83
N SER A 294 -7.36 -2.99 -14.38
CA SER A 294 -7.06 -2.56 -13.01
C SER A 294 -7.76 -1.24 -12.66
N LEU A 295 -7.66 -0.25 -13.54
CA LEU A 295 -8.32 1.05 -13.33
C LEU A 295 -9.85 0.93 -13.22
N LYS A 296 -10.48 0.05 -14.02
CA LYS A 296 -11.92 -0.23 -13.90
C LYS A 296 -12.27 -0.81 -12.54
N GLY A 297 -11.53 -1.83 -12.10
CA GLY A 297 -11.74 -2.46 -10.79
C GLY A 297 -11.53 -1.50 -9.63
N ILE A 298 -10.42 -0.75 -9.64
CA ILE A 298 -10.11 0.26 -8.62
C ILE A 298 -11.22 1.32 -8.54
N SER A 299 -11.65 1.87 -9.69
CA SER A 299 -12.69 2.89 -9.75
C SER A 299 -14.03 2.39 -9.21
N GLU A 300 -14.40 1.15 -9.53
CA GLU A 300 -15.66 0.55 -9.08
C GLU A 300 -15.66 0.36 -7.56
N ALA A 301 -14.60 -0.23 -7.00
CA ALA A 301 -14.49 -0.46 -5.57
C ALA A 301 -14.36 0.86 -4.77
N ALA A 302 -13.54 1.79 -5.23
CA ALA A 302 -13.36 3.09 -4.59
C ALA A 302 -14.67 3.91 -4.56
N SER A 303 -15.43 3.89 -5.64
CA SER A 303 -16.74 4.55 -5.70
C SER A 303 -17.75 3.91 -4.78
N PHE A 304 -17.79 2.57 -4.73
CA PHE A 304 -18.71 1.82 -3.89
C PHE A 304 -18.43 2.04 -2.39
N LEU A 305 -17.17 1.99 -2.00
CA LEU A 305 -16.73 2.21 -0.61
C LEU A 305 -16.65 3.70 -0.22
N SER A 306 -16.91 4.62 -1.16
CA SER A 306 -16.82 6.07 -0.94
C SER A 306 -15.44 6.53 -0.48
N THR A 307 -14.38 5.92 -1.03
CA THR A 307 -12.97 6.24 -0.76
C THR A 307 -12.35 6.90 -2.00
N PRO A 308 -12.44 8.23 -2.17
CA PRO A 308 -11.95 8.91 -3.37
C PRO A 308 -10.44 8.73 -3.56
N ILE A 309 -10.03 8.65 -4.82
CA ILE A 309 -8.62 8.65 -5.22
C ILE A 309 -8.16 10.11 -5.32
N VAL A 310 -7.33 10.55 -4.39
CA VAL A 310 -6.93 11.96 -4.25
C VAL A 310 -5.55 12.25 -4.84
N SER A 311 -4.73 11.24 -5.04
CA SER A 311 -3.41 11.33 -5.66
C SER A 311 -2.98 9.98 -6.25
N GLY A 312 -1.86 9.98 -6.95
CA GLY A 312 -1.30 8.74 -7.46
C GLY A 312 -0.02 8.95 -8.26
N ASN A 313 0.62 7.83 -8.57
CA ASN A 313 1.78 7.76 -9.44
C ASN A 313 1.57 6.68 -10.50
N VAL A 314 2.19 6.83 -11.66
CA VAL A 314 2.23 5.78 -12.68
C VAL A 314 3.67 5.56 -13.13
N SER A 315 4.07 4.30 -13.18
CA SER A 315 5.36 3.84 -13.71
C SER A 315 5.10 2.77 -14.77
N LEU A 316 5.52 3.05 -15.99
CA LEU A 316 5.33 2.19 -17.15
C LEU A 316 6.69 1.72 -17.71
N TYR A 317 6.65 0.79 -18.66
CA TYR A 317 7.84 0.20 -19.29
C TYR A 317 8.76 -0.55 -18.31
N ASN A 318 8.22 -1.08 -17.20
CA ASN A 318 8.97 -1.86 -16.23
C ASN A 318 9.22 -3.28 -16.78
N GLU A 319 10.32 -3.46 -17.45
CA GLU A 319 10.68 -4.71 -18.11
C GLU A 319 12.18 -5.03 -17.93
N THR A 320 12.49 -6.30 -17.88
CA THR A 320 13.87 -6.82 -17.90
C THR A 320 13.98 -7.87 -18.99
N ASN A 321 14.91 -7.70 -19.94
CA ASN A 321 15.10 -8.59 -21.09
C ASN A 321 13.77 -8.85 -21.85
N GLY A 322 12.96 -7.82 -22.07
CA GLY A 322 11.67 -7.89 -22.77
C GLY A 322 10.54 -8.57 -21.99
N LYS A 323 10.78 -8.98 -20.74
CA LYS A 323 9.79 -9.57 -19.84
C LYS A 323 9.27 -8.50 -18.88
N SER A 324 7.96 -8.23 -18.94
CA SER A 324 7.29 -7.30 -18.04
C SER A 324 7.29 -7.80 -16.60
N ILE A 325 7.32 -6.87 -15.63
CA ILE A 325 6.96 -7.18 -14.24
C ILE A 325 5.53 -7.72 -14.15
N LEU A 326 5.16 -8.29 -13.03
CA LEU A 326 3.74 -8.53 -12.73
C LEU A 326 3.02 -7.18 -12.64
N PRO A 327 1.75 -7.09 -13.10
CA PRO A 327 0.97 -5.87 -12.98
C PRO A 327 0.73 -5.55 -11.49
N THR A 328 1.22 -4.41 -11.02
CA THR A 328 1.28 -4.06 -9.60
C THR A 328 0.65 -2.67 -9.35
N PRO A 329 -0.70 -2.57 -9.39
CA PRO A 329 -1.41 -1.36 -9.00
C PRO A 329 -1.54 -1.29 -7.48
N VAL A 330 -0.53 -0.77 -6.80
CA VAL A 330 -0.54 -0.62 -5.33
C VAL A 330 -1.56 0.44 -4.92
N ILE A 331 -2.34 0.13 -3.91
CA ILE A 331 -3.28 1.05 -3.26
C ILE A 331 -2.71 1.44 -1.90
N GLY A 332 -2.45 2.72 -1.70
CA GLY A 332 -2.24 3.31 -0.39
C GLY A 332 -3.58 3.85 0.11
N MET A 333 -4.01 3.47 1.30
CA MET A 333 -5.24 3.98 1.90
C MET A 333 -4.96 4.67 3.22
N VAL A 334 -5.64 5.79 3.43
CA VAL A 334 -5.63 6.53 4.70
C VAL A 334 -7.00 6.42 5.34
N GLY A 335 -7.01 6.11 6.63
CA GLY A 335 -8.18 6.16 7.48
C GLY A 335 -8.01 7.12 8.65
N ALA A 336 -9.09 7.45 9.32
CA ALA A 336 -9.07 8.26 10.54
C ALA A 336 -9.68 7.51 11.72
N ILE A 337 -9.11 7.74 12.88
CA ILE A 337 -9.62 7.29 14.16
C ILE A 337 -9.81 8.50 15.06
N ASP A 338 -10.97 8.61 15.68
CA ASP A 338 -11.32 9.79 16.48
C ASP A 338 -10.60 9.83 17.82
N GLU A 339 -10.32 8.68 18.42
CA GLU A 339 -9.59 8.51 19.67
C GLU A 339 -8.61 7.34 19.48
N VAL A 340 -7.31 7.62 19.47
CA VAL A 340 -6.27 6.60 19.19
C VAL A 340 -6.25 5.43 20.17
N GLU A 341 -6.81 5.61 21.37
CA GLU A 341 -6.98 4.53 22.35
C GLU A 341 -7.91 3.41 21.88
N ASN A 342 -8.78 3.71 20.91
CA ASN A 342 -9.69 2.73 20.31
C ASN A 342 -9.07 2.00 19.11
N SER A 343 -7.78 2.19 18.85
CA SER A 343 -7.09 1.47 17.80
C SER A 343 -6.91 -0.01 18.16
N LEU A 344 -6.94 -0.87 17.15
CA LEU A 344 -6.83 -2.32 17.29
C LEU A 344 -5.50 -2.82 16.71
N GLY A 345 -4.84 -3.70 17.46
CA GLY A 345 -3.75 -4.53 16.95
C GLY A 345 -4.24 -5.88 16.45
N ILE A 346 -3.32 -6.65 15.85
CA ILE A 346 -3.62 -8.03 15.41
C ILE A 346 -3.52 -9.06 16.53
N SER A 347 -2.83 -8.76 17.63
CA SER A 347 -2.45 -9.74 18.65
C SER A 347 -3.58 -10.03 19.62
N ALA A 348 -4.03 -11.28 19.66
CA ALA A 348 -4.99 -11.74 20.65
C ALA A 348 -4.38 -11.80 22.05
N GLU A 349 -5.19 -11.59 23.09
CA GLU A 349 -4.83 -11.77 24.49
C GLU A 349 -5.28 -13.15 25.02
N THR A 350 -4.86 -13.52 26.23
CA THR A 350 -5.35 -14.71 26.92
C THR A 350 -6.84 -14.59 27.20
N ASP A 351 -7.56 -15.72 27.13
CA ASP A 351 -9.01 -15.82 27.35
C ASP A 351 -9.83 -15.00 26.33
N ASN A 352 -9.27 -14.77 25.14
CA ASN A 352 -10.03 -14.25 24.03
C ASN A 352 -10.69 -15.35 23.23
N VAL A 353 -11.92 -15.13 22.80
CA VAL A 353 -12.57 -15.97 21.79
C VAL A 353 -12.28 -15.41 20.42
N LEU A 354 -11.66 -16.22 19.55
CA LEU A 354 -11.43 -15.90 18.15
C LEU A 354 -12.64 -16.28 17.31
N ILE A 355 -13.10 -15.35 16.49
CA ILE A 355 -14.27 -15.51 15.64
C ILE A 355 -13.89 -15.09 14.22
N ALA A 356 -14.02 -15.99 13.25
CA ALA A 356 -13.90 -15.65 11.82
C ALA A 356 -15.23 -15.10 11.31
N LEU A 357 -15.19 -13.94 10.69
CA LEU A 357 -16.29 -13.31 9.98
C LEU A 357 -16.15 -13.57 8.48
N GLY A 358 -17.26 -13.64 7.75
CA GLY A 358 -17.30 -13.83 6.30
C GLY A 358 -18.56 -14.55 5.86
N GLN A 359 -18.62 -14.95 4.58
CA GLN A 359 -19.75 -15.73 4.06
C GLN A 359 -19.73 -17.17 4.55
N SER A 360 -20.91 -17.76 4.83
CA SER A 360 -21.04 -19.12 5.35
C SER A 360 -20.40 -20.20 4.46
N GLU A 361 -20.36 -19.97 3.15
CA GLU A 361 -19.71 -20.89 2.21
C GLU A 361 -18.19 -20.96 2.42
N ASN A 362 -17.55 -19.85 2.83
CA ASN A 362 -16.12 -19.77 3.09
C ASN A 362 -15.71 -20.57 4.34
N PHE A 363 -16.67 -20.93 5.20
CA PHE A 363 -16.42 -21.84 6.33
C PHE A 363 -16.51 -23.33 5.96
N LYS A 364 -16.86 -23.65 4.71
CA LYS A 364 -16.92 -25.04 4.22
C LYS A 364 -15.68 -25.46 3.46
N ALA A 365 -15.10 -24.55 2.70
CA ALA A 365 -13.86 -24.71 1.94
C ALA A 365 -13.30 -23.32 1.64
N GLY A 366 -12.00 -23.19 1.41
CA GLY A 366 -11.36 -21.94 1.02
C GLY A 366 -11.11 -21.86 -0.50
N TRP A 367 -10.97 -20.64 -1.00
CA TRP A 367 -10.60 -20.40 -2.39
C TRP A 367 -9.11 -20.66 -2.62
N VAL A 368 -8.80 -21.51 -3.60
CA VAL A 368 -7.42 -21.98 -3.83
C VAL A 368 -6.79 -21.47 -5.13
N GLY A 369 -7.55 -20.86 -6.01
CA GLY A 369 -7.03 -20.27 -7.27
C GLY A 369 -6.15 -19.05 -6.99
N CYS A 370 -4.98 -18.98 -7.63
CA CYS A 370 -3.99 -17.90 -7.47
C CYS A 370 -3.43 -17.71 -6.04
N SER A 371 -3.66 -18.65 -5.12
CA SER A 371 -3.23 -18.57 -3.72
C SER A 371 -1.75 -18.94 -3.53
N ILE A 372 -1.16 -18.50 -2.42
CA ILE A 372 0.16 -18.93 -1.96
C ILE A 372 0.16 -20.45 -1.73
N TYR A 373 -0.92 -21.00 -1.20
CA TYR A 373 -1.09 -22.46 -1.05
C TYR A 373 -0.94 -23.18 -2.40
N GLN A 374 -1.58 -22.71 -3.45
CA GLN A 374 -1.44 -23.29 -4.79
C GLN A 374 0.01 -23.20 -5.31
N GLU A 375 0.68 -22.08 -5.09
CA GLU A 375 2.08 -21.89 -5.50
C GLU A 375 2.98 -22.91 -4.83
N ILE A 376 2.81 -23.15 -3.53
CA ILE A 376 3.57 -24.14 -2.76
C ILE A 376 3.42 -25.54 -3.35
N ILE A 377 2.18 -25.93 -3.70
CA ILE A 377 1.88 -27.27 -4.24
C ILE A 377 2.35 -27.40 -5.69
N ASN A 378 2.00 -26.46 -6.54
CA ASN A 378 2.12 -26.57 -8.01
C ASN A 378 3.26 -25.75 -8.60
N LYS A 379 4.00 -24.98 -7.81
CA LYS A 379 5.07 -24.08 -8.25
C LYS A 379 4.62 -23.05 -9.29
N LYS A 380 3.37 -22.66 -9.27
CA LYS A 380 2.76 -21.66 -10.15
C LYS A 380 1.47 -21.12 -9.57
N TYR A 381 1.11 -19.93 -10.01
CA TYR A 381 -0.23 -19.39 -9.81
C TYR A 381 -1.10 -19.71 -11.03
N ASP A 382 -2.25 -20.35 -10.83
CA ASP A 382 -3.22 -20.71 -11.88
C ASP A 382 -4.65 -20.52 -11.36
N GLY A 383 -5.61 -20.50 -12.27
CA GLY A 383 -7.01 -20.32 -11.94
C GLY A 383 -7.44 -18.87 -11.85
N ALA A 384 -8.72 -18.67 -11.56
CA ALA A 384 -9.27 -17.34 -11.28
C ALA A 384 -8.85 -16.87 -9.88
N PRO A 385 -8.67 -15.57 -9.67
CA PRO A 385 -8.53 -15.03 -8.32
C PRO A 385 -9.84 -15.21 -7.53
N PRO A 386 -9.82 -15.12 -6.20
CA PRO A 386 -11.05 -15.20 -5.41
C PRO A 386 -12.05 -14.12 -5.87
N PRO A 387 -13.35 -14.49 -5.97
CA PRO A 387 -14.37 -13.52 -6.34
C PRO A 387 -14.52 -12.44 -5.29
N ILE A 388 -14.94 -11.26 -5.73
CA ILE A 388 -15.26 -10.14 -4.83
C ILE A 388 -16.75 -9.83 -4.87
N ASN A 389 -17.29 -9.54 -3.70
CA ASN A 389 -18.62 -8.97 -3.52
C ASN A 389 -18.49 -7.68 -2.69
N LEU A 390 -18.66 -6.54 -3.31
CA LEU A 390 -18.47 -5.23 -2.67
C LEU A 390 -19.46 -4.98 -1.52
N GLU A 391 -20.68 -5.55 -1.58
CA GLU A 391 -21.64 -5.48 -0.47
C GLU A 391 -21.15 -6.24 0.77
N ASP A 392 -20.53 -7.42 0.59
CA ASP A 392 -20.00 -8.21 1.70
C ASP A 392 -18.76 -7.53 2.29
N GLU A 393 -17.89 -6.97 1.45
CA GLU A 393 -16.74 -6.15 1.89
C GLU A 393 -17.20 -4.99 2.77
N LYS A 394 -18.18 -4.23 2.30
CA LYS A 394 -18.73 -3.09 3.05
C LYS A 394 -19.34 -3.52 4.37
N LYS A 395 -20.14 -4.61 4.39
CA LYS A 395 -20.74 -5.12 5.62
C LYS A 395 -19.71 -5.53 6.66
N VAL A 396 -18.63 -6.21 6.23
CA VAL A 396 -17.56 -6.63 7.15
C VAL A 396 -16.82 -5.41 7.70
N ILE A 397 -16.50 -4.42 6.88
CA ILE A 397 -15.91 -3.15 7.32
C ILE A 397 -16.81 -2.45 8.36
N GLU A 398 -18.08 -2.27 8.05
CA GLU A 398 -19.03 -1.57 8.92
C GLU A 398 -19.24 -2.29 10.26
N ILE A 399 -19.29 -3.63 10.25
CA ILE A 399 -19.50 -4.39 11.51
C ILE A 399 -18.29 -4.33 12.43
N ILE A 400 -17.06 -4.37 11.90
CA ILE A 400 -15.82 -4.22 12.68
C ILE A 400 -15.82 -2.85 13.39
N LEU A 401 -16.08 -1.78 12.66
CA LEU A 401 -16.12 -0.42 13.23
C LEU A 401 -17.20 -0.32 14.31
N LYS A 402 -18.40 -0.87 14.07
CA LYS A 402 -19.51 -0.87 15.03
C LYS A 402 -19.19 -1.66 16.31
N LEU A 403 -18.52 -2.80 16.20
CA LEU A 403 -18.10 -3.60 17.36
C LEU A 403 -16.99 -2.89 18.14
N ASN A 404 -16.05 -2.25 17.45
CA ASN A 404 -14.96 -1.50 18.06
C ASN A 404 -15.47 -0.26 18.81
N GLU A 405 -16.38 0.54 18.22
CA GLU A 405 -17.04 1.68 18.88
C GLU A 405 -17.72 1.29 20.21
N GLN A 406 -18.15 0.03 20.34
CA GLN A 406 -18.74 -0.50 21.57
C GLN A 406 -17.72 -1.13 22.53
N ASN A 407 -16.42 -1.03 22.24
CA ASN A 407 -15.32 -1.63 23.01
C ASN A 407 -15.49 -3.15 23.22
N LEU A 408 -15.93 -3.86 22.16
CA LEU A 408 -16.17 -5.31 22.19
C LEU A 408 -15.03 -6.11 21.59
N LEU A 409 -14.10 -5.47 20.91
CA LEU A 409 -12.93 -6.09 20.28
C LEU A 409 -11.67 -5.81 21.11
N THR A 410 -10.80 -6.82 21.20
CA THR A 410 -9.46 -6.70 21.76
C THR A 410 -8.39 -6.75 20.67
N ALA A 411 -8.69 -7.41 19.54
CA ALA A 411 -7.87 -7.45 18.35
C ALA A 411 -8.72 -7.75 17.11
N ALA A 412 -8.21 -7.40 15.94
CA ALA A 412 -8.78 -7.81 14.66
C ALA A 412 -7.65 -7.99 13.64
N HIS A 413 -7.81 -8.93 12.70
CA HIS A 413 -6.82 -9.21 11.65
C HIS A 413 -7.48 -9.70 10.38
N ASP A 414 -7.07 -9.15 9.23
CA ASP A 414 -7.56 -9.54 7.91
C ASP A 414 -7.12 -10.95 7.53
N ILE A 415 -7.98 -11.73 6.88
CA ILE A 415 -7.60 -13.01 6.28
C ILE A 415 -7.28 -12.76 4.81
N SER A 416 -6.00 -12.78 4.48
CA SER A 416 -5.48 -12.49 3.14
C SER A 416 -4.52 -13.59 2.66
N ASP A 417 -3.30 -13.24 2.28
CA ASP A 417 -2.28 -14.16 1.78
C ASP A 417 -1.95 -15.26 2.80
N GLY A 418 -2.00 -16.51 2.35
CA GLY A 418 -1.77 -17.69 3.20
C GLY A 418 -2.99 -18.18 3.99
N GLY A 419 -4.10 -17.45 4.00
CA GLY A 419 -5.41 -17.85 4.49
C GLY A 419 -5.55 -17.93 6.01
N LEU A 420 -6.63 -18.59 6.46
CA LEU A 420 -7.10 -18.61 7.85
C LEU A 420 -6.04 -19.02 8.87
N LEU A 421 -5.31 -20.12 8.61
CA LEU A 421 -4.39 -20.68 9.61
C LEU A 421 -3.15 -19.81 9.78
N THR A 422 -2.71 -19.14 8.72
CA THR A 422 -1.64 -18.14 8.76
C THR A 422 -2.04 -16.97 9.64
N THR A 423 -3.19 -16.37 9.39
CA THR A 423 -3.76 -15.25 10.18
C THR A 423 -3.91 -15.62 11.66
N VAL A 424 -4.41 -16.85 11.97
CA VAL A 424 -4.50 -17.33 13.36
C VAL A 424 -3.12 -17.38 14.03
N CYS A 425 -2.10 -17.92 13.34
CA CYS A 425 -0.73 -17.96 13.89
C CYS A 425 -0.21 -16.57 14.21
N GLU A 426 -0.37 -15.60 13.29
CA GLU A 426 0.07 -14.21 13.46
C GLU A 426 -0.60 -13.54 14.67
N MET A 427 -1.89 -13.79 14.89
CA MET A 427 -2.60 -13.30 16.08
C MET A 427 -2.08 -13.89 17.40
N LEU A 428 -1.45 -15.06 17.38
CA LEU A 428 -0.95 -15.74 18.57
C LEU A 428 0.55 -15.46 18.86
N PHE A 429 1.32 -14.94 17.91
CA PHE A 429 2.78 -14.82 18.03
C PHE A 429 3.22 -13.95 19.19
N LYS A 430 2.70 -12.74 19.33
CA LYS A 430 3.19 -11.72 20.27
C LYS A 430 3.20 -12.20 21.73
N TYR A 431 2.16 -12.91 22.15
CA TYR A 431 2.01 -13.41 23.52
C TYR A 431 2.23 -14.91 23.63
N ASN A 432 2.69 -15.57 22.54
CA ASN A 432 2.94 -17.00 22.49
C ASN A 432 1.78 -17.83 23.03
N LEU A 433 0.58 -17.53 22.56
CA LEU A 433 -0.64 -18.18 23.02
C LEU A 433 -0.91 -19.47 22.25
N GLY A 434 -1.74 -20.33 22.85
CA GLY A 434 -2.30 -21.52 22.22
C GLY A 434 -3.76 -21.32 21.84
N LEU A 435 -4.28 -22.22 21.00
CA LEU A 435 -5.67 -22.27 20.59
C LEU A 435 -6.07 -23.71 20.22
N ASP A 436 -7.18 -24.18 20.73
CA ASP A 436 -7.84 -25.38 20.25
C ASP A 436 -8.88 -25.00 19.18
N ILE A 437 -8.57 -25.26 17.89
CA ILE A 437 -9.44 -24.87 16.78
C ILE A 437 -10.65 -25.79 16.65
N ASN A 438 -11.83 -25.19 16.65
CA ASN A 438 -13.06 -25.82 16.23
C ASN A 438 -13.08 -26.06 14.73
N LEU A 439 -13.47 -27.23 14.29
CA LEU A 439 -13.65 -27.54 12.86
C LEU A 439 -15.13 -27.50 12.48
N PRO A 440 -15.45 -26.98 11.27
CA PRO A 440 -16.78 -27.14 10.70
C PRO A 440 -17.18 -28.60 10.55
N SER A 441 -18.46 -28.90 10.66
CA SER A 441 -18.97 -30.29 10.67
C SER A 441 -18.57 -31.12 9.45
N ASN A 442 -18.41 -30.50 8.30
CA ASN A 442 -17.97 -31.17 7.06
C ASN A 442 -16.47 -31.50 7.03
N LEU A 443 -15.67 -31.01 8.00
CA LEU A 443 -14.21 -31.18 8.07
C LEU A 443 -13.77 -32.09 9.24
N ILE A 444 -14.68 -32.48 10.13
CA ILE A 444 -14.35 -33.24 11.35
C ILE A 444 -13.65 -34.58 11.05
N ASN A 445 -13.96 -35.22 9.91
CA ASN A 445 -13.40 -36.50 9.51
C ASN A 445 -12.25 -36.41 8.51
N CYS A 446 -11.78 -35.20 8.21
CA CYS A 446 -10.63 -34.98 7.33
C CYS A 446 -9.33 -35.29 8.09
N ASP A 447 -8.32 -35.73 7.37
CA ASP A 447 -6.95 -35.86 7.87
C ASP A 447 -6.06 -34.69 7.39
N SER A 448 -4.80 -34.70 7.82
CA SER A 448 -3.83 -33.63 7.48
C SER A 448 -3.48 -33.54 5.98
N TYR A 449 -3.83 -34.54 5.19
CA TYR A 449 -3.59 -34.60 3.73
C TYR A 449 -4.85 -34.28 2.92
N ASP A 450 -6.00 -34.09 3.56
CA ASP A 450 -7.26 -33.86 2.87
C ASP A 450 -7.24 -32.46 2.20
N PRO A 451 -7.37 -32.39 0.86
CA PRO A 451 -7.35 -31.10 0.16
C PRO A 451 -8.48 -30.16 0.58
N LEU A 452 -9.62 -30.69 1.08
CA LEU A 452 -10.73 -29.87 1.54
C LEU A 452 -10.35 -29.16 2.85
N LEU A 453 -9.77 -29.86 3.81
CA LEU A 453 -9.28 -29.27 5.05
C LEU A 453 -8.12 -28.30 4.79
N GLN A 454 -7.17 -28.68 3.93
CA GLN A 454 -6.07 -27.79 3.54
C GLN A 454 -6.57 -26.51 2.88
N SER A 455 -7.61 -26.60 2.01
CA SER A 455 -8.20 -25.41 1.41
C SER A 455 -8.88 -24.50 2.43
N TRP A 456 -9.54 -25.07 3.45
CA TRP A 456 -10.11 -24.30 4.54
C TRP A 456 -9.04 -23.59 5.38
N CYS A 457 -7.90 -24.25 5.62
CA CYS A 457 -6.78 -23.68 6.35
C CYS A 457 -6.08 -22.53 5.59
N PHE A 458 -5.91 -22.69 4.26
CA PHE A 458 -4.99 -21.87 3.46
C PHE A 458 -5.65 -21.16 2.26
N GLY A 459 -6.98 -21.23 2.15
CA GLY A 459 -7.73 -20.54 1.10
C GLY A 459 -7.81 -19.05 1.35
N GLU A 460 -7.70 -18.27 0.26
CA GLU A 460 -7.58 -16.81 0.29
C GLU A 460 -8.89 -16.15 -0.16
N ASP A 461 -10.00 -16.50 0.46
CA ASP A 461 -11.31 -15.87 0.22
C ASP A 461 -11.30 -14.41 0.67
N GLN A 462 -12.13 -13.60 0.03
CA GLN A 462 -12.25 -12.17 0.34
C GLN A 462 -13.36 -11.90 1.36
N ALA A 463 -13.45 -10.66 1.85
CA ALA A 463 -14.40 -10.22 2.88
C ALA A 463 -14.35 -11.07 4.16
N ARG A 464 -13.15 -11.41 4.62
CA ARG A 464 -12.95 -12.26 5.82
C ARG A 464 -12.00 -11.58 6.80
N ILE A 465 -12.38 -11.56 8.08
CA ILE A 465 -11.58 -11.00 9.18
C ILE A 465 -11.70 -11.93 10.38
N ILE A 466 -10.63 -12.10 11.15
CA ILE A 466 -10.70 -12.69 12.50
C ILE A 466 -10.77 -11.56 13.52
N ILE A 467 -11.74 -11.66 14.41
CA ILE A 467 -11.85 -10.78 15.58
C ILE A 467 -11.58 -11.56 16.86
N ALA A 468 -11.01 -10.87 17.85
CA ALA A 468 -10.83 -11.36 19.21
C ALA A 468 -11.72 -10.59 20.17
N THR A 469 -12.39 -11.28 21.09
CA THR A 469 -13.30 -10.70 22.06
C THR A 469 -13.33 -11.46 23.38
N LYS A 470 -13.61 -10.73 24.48
CA LYS A 470 -13.92 -11.32 25.81
C LYS A 470 -15.42 -11.44 26.06
N ASP A 471 -16.28 -10.81 25.22
CA ASP A 471 -17.74 -10.88 25.35
C ASP A 471 -18.39 -11.51 24.10
N ILE A 472 -18.16 -12.81 23.94
CA ILE A 472 -18.70 -13.58 22.83
C ILE A 472 -20.22 -13.46 22.69
N LYS A 473 -20.97 -13.40 23.82
CA LYS A 473 -22.43 -13.41 23.79
C LYS A 473 -22.97 -12.13 23.16
N LYS A 474 -22.43 -10.97 23.55
CA LYS A 474 -22.84 -9.69 23.01
C LYS A 474 -22.41 -9.54 21.54
N VAL A 475 -21.19 -9.96 21.20
CA VAL A 475 -20.71 -9.95 19.82
C VAL A 475 -21.58 -10.81 18.91
N GLN A 476 -21.89 -12.06 19.29
CA GLN A 476 -22.76 -12.95 18.50
C GLN A 476 -24.18 -12.39 18.30
N LEU A 477 -24.72 -11.69 19.30
CA LEU A 477 -26.04 -11.03 19.17
C LEU A 477 -25.97 -9.95 18.07
N ILE A 478 -24.98 -9.06 18.15
CA ILE A 478 -24.81 -7.97 17.18
C ILE A 478 -24.56 -8.51 15.77
N LEU A 479 -23.73 -9.55 15.63
CA LEU A 479 -23.47 -10.18 14.33
C LEU A 479 -24.76 -10.73 13.70
N LYS A 480 -25.58 -11.44 14.49
CA LYS A 480 -26.88 -11.97 14.03
C LYS A 480 -27.86 -10.87 13.65
N GLU A 481 -27.97 -9.80 14.45
CA GLU A 481 -28.84 -8.66 14.17
C GLU A 481 -28.46 -7.93 12.88
N ASN A 482 -27.17 -7.95 12.48
CA ASN A 482 -26.67 -7.34 11.26
C ASN A 482 -26.53 -8.32 10.09
N ASN A 483 -27.03 -9.58 10.23
CA ASN A 483 -26.93 -10.64 9.22
C ASN A 483 -25.49 -10.89 8.74
N ILE A 484 -24.53 -10.94 9.67
CA ILE A 484 -23.14 -11.31 9.40
C ILE A 484 -22.96 -12.79 9.77
N ASP A 485 -22.53 -13.57 8.81
CA ASP A 485 -22.14 -14.94 9.06
C ASP A 485 -20.80 -14.99 9.79
N PHE A 486 -20.67 -15.94 10.72
CA PHE A 486 -19.45 -16.08 11.51
C PHE A 486 -19.22 -17.52 11.94
N PHE A 487 -17.96 -17.83 12.24
CA PHE A 487 -17.55 -19.11 12.80
C PHE A 487 -16.64 -18.91 14.02
N VAL A 488 -16.99 -19.54 15.16
CA VAL A 488 -16.19 -19.47 16.39
C VAL A 488 -15.03 -20.45 16.26
N LEU A 489 -13.81 -19.90 16.14
CA LEU A 489 -12.59 -20.69 15.98
C LEU A 489 -12.16 -21.38 17.28
N GLY A 490 -12.29 -20.73 18.42
CA GLY A 490 -11.91 -21.26 19.73
C GLY A 490 -11.57 -20.15 20.72
N GLU A 491 -11.08 -20.56 21.90
CA GLU A 491 -10.63 -19.66 22.96
C GLU A 491 -9.11 -19.78 23.15
N THR A 492 -8.41 -18.65 23.22
CA THR A 492 -6.97 -18.60 23.43
C THR A 492 -6.58 -19.07 24.82
N ASN A 493 -5.45 -19.75 24.94
CA ASN A 493 -4.95 -20.29 26.17
C ASN A 493 -3.41 -20.16 26.27
N SER A 494 -2.82 -20.56 27.38
CA SER A 494 -1.38 -20.44 27.64
C SER A 494 -0.54 -21.66 27.19
N SER A 495 -1.08 -22.55 26.36
CA SER A 495 -0.37 -23.77 25.95
C SER A 495 0.75 -23.56 24.94
N SER A 496 0.82 -22.39 24.28
CA SER A 496 1.74 -22.10 23.17
C SER A 496 1.61 -23.06 21.98
N ASN A 497 0.48 -23.77 21.87
CA ASN A 497 0.21 -24.73 20.82
C ASN A 497 -1.11 -24.43 20.12
N LEU A 498 -1.09 -24.47 18.82
CA LEU A 498 -2.28 -24.43 17.98
C LEU A 498 -2.68 -25.89 17.66
N ASN A 499 -3.83 -26.33 18.15
CA ASN A 499 -4.31 -27.70 18.00
C ASN A 499 -5.46 -27.75 17.00
N LEU A 500 -5.28 -28.50 15.91
CA LEU A 500 -6.38 -29.00 15.10
C LEU A 500 -6.69 -30.41 15.61
N LYS A 501 -7.77 -30.54 16.35
CA LYS A 501 -8.15 -31.73 17.09
C LYS A 501 -7.92 -33.02 16.31
N ASP A 502 -7.16 -33.96 16.89
CA ASP A 502 -6.84 -35.29 16.35
C ASP A 502 -6.12 -35.29 14.96
N ILE A 503 -5.72 -34.10 14.44
CA ILE A 503 -5.08 -33.96 13.14
C ILE A 503 -3.62 -33.51 13.26
N THR A 504 -3.36 -32.41 13.95
CA THR A 504 -2.00 -31.87 14.14
C THR A 504 -1.94 -30.92 15.32
N THR A 505 -0.77 -30.84 15.94
CA THR A 505 -0.41 -29.83 16.93
C THR A 505 0.77 -29.00 16.37
N ILE A 506 0.66 -27.70 16.42
CA ILE A 506 1.60 -26.74 15.85
C ILE A 506 2.16 -25.89 16.99
N SER A 507 3.48 -25.90 17.18
CA SER A 507 4.14 -25.00 18.13
C SER A 507 4.17 -23.58 17.58
N ILE A 508 3.55 -22.65 18.29
CA ILE A 508 3.52 -21.21 17.90
C ILE A 508 4.93 -20.62 17.91
N ASN A 509 5.75 -20.99 18.90
CA ASN A 509 7.15 -20.55 18.95
C ASN A 509 7.96 -20.99 17.72
N GLU A 510 7.81 -22.27 17.32
CA GLU A 510 8.54 -22.82 16.17
C GLU A 510 8.16 -22.10 14.87
N ILE A 511 6.87 -21.85 14.66
CA ILE A 511 6.39 -21.15 13.47
C ILE A 511 6.83 -19.67 13.49
N ASN A 512 6.76 -19.00 14.64
CA ASN A 512 7.23 -17.62 14.76
C ASN A 512 8.74 -17.49 14.50
N ASP A 513 9.53 -18.43 15.00
CA ASP A 513 10.97 -18.49 14.71
C ASP A 513 11.26 -18.62 13.22
N ILE A 514 10.49 -19.45 12.51
CA ILE A 514 10.60 -19.59 11.05
C ILE A 514 10.23 -18.28 10.35
N ASN A 515 9.13 -17.66 10.76
CA ASN A 515 8.66 -16.39 10.23
C ASN A 515 9.71 -15.29 10.35
N GLU A 516 10.29 -15.11 11.53
CA GLU A 516 11.27 -14.06 11.82
C GLU A 516 12.64 -14.30 11.15
N LYS A 517 13.09 -15.57 11.01
CA LYS A 517 14.41 -15.91 10.47
C LYS A 517 14.46 -15.99 8.94
N THR A 518 13.33 -16.04 8.24
CA THR A 518 13.31 -16.27 6.79
C THR A 518 14.00 -15.16 6.00
N ILE A 519 13.65 -13.89 6.22
CA ILE A 519 14.27 -12.77 5.49
C ILE A 519 15.74 -12.56 5.93
N PRO A 520 16.10 -12.52 7.24
CA PRO A 520 17.51 -12.44 7.64
C PRO A 520 18.38 -13.49 6.97
N SER A 521 17.96 -14.78 7.01
CA SER A 521 18.72 -15.86 6.37
C SER A 521 18.90 -15.68 4.86
N MET A 522 17.89 -15.13 4.15
CA MET A 522 18.00 -14.80 2.73
C MET A 522 19.00 -13.67 2.46
N MET A 523 19.18 -12.77 3.42
CA MET A 523 20.09 -11.62 3.32
C MET A 523 21.51 -11.94 3.81
N GLY A 524 21.73 -13.14 4.34
CA GLY A 524 23.03 -13.60 4.82
C GLY A 524 23.31 -13.25 6.29
N ASP A 525 22.33 -12.81 7.03
CA ASP A 525 22.38 -12.66 8.48
C ASP A 525 21.97 -14.01 9.13
N GLU A 526 22.89 -14.65 9.85
CA GLU A 526 22.64 -15.92 10.57
C GLU A 526 21.99 -15.71 11.96
#